data_85dacea78bd1588ca2752345121dc612
#
_entry.id   85dacea78bd1588ca2752345121dc612
#
_cell.length_a   1.000
_cell.length_b   1.000
_cell.length_c   1.000
_cell.angle_alpha   90.00
_cell.angle_beta   90.00
_cell.angle_gamma   90.00
#
_symmetry.space_group_name_H-M   'P 1'
#
loop_
_entity.id
_entity.type
_entity.pdbx_description
1 polymer ?
#
loop_
_entity_poly.entity_id
_entity_poly.type
_entity_poly.pdbx_seq_one_letter_code
_entity_poly.pdbx_strand_id
1 'polypeptide(L)'
;EQRTSVDTRRVFVLRSEDHGRTWSRPEEITSGVKDPDWTWYATGPCHAIVKRRAPHKGRIVVPANHKRLENGGHVESYSQLLYSDDEGLTWQSGAVSQRGGNESTVAELADGSLLLNMRHYERGDSLRLYAVSRDGGTSWNIQGEHSELVEPRCQGSLLNLTHGGRPTRRLLFCNPHDPRRRRNLSLCESRDNGRTWRHLTTVCPGPSAYSDLVRLDRNRVGVLYENGDADDLYRRISFTVVTLRP
;
A
#
# COMPACT_ATOMS: atom_id res chain seq x y z
N GLU A 1 -12.97 10.69 -14.42
CA GLU A 1 -12.90 11.63 -13.28
C GLU A 1 -14.01 12.70 -13.36
N GLN A 2 -14.40 13.11 -14.53
CA GLN A 2 -15.44 14.13 -14.76
C GLN A 2 -16.85 13.54 -14.94
N ARG A 3 -17.06 12.26 -14.62
CA ARG A 3 -18.33 11.51 -14.81
C ARG A 3 -18.85 11.50 -16.26
N THR A 4 -17.94 11.56 -17.23
CA THR A 4 -18.25 11.53 -18.67
C THR A 4 -18.06 10.14 -19.30
N SER A 5 -17.55 9.15 -18.55
CA SER A 5 -17.40 7.79 -19.04
C SER A 5 -18.70 7.03 -19.04
N VAL A 6 -18.85 6.07 -19.95
CA VAL A 6 -20.05 5.22 -20.09
C VAL A 6 -20.29 4.34 -18.85
N ASP A 7 -19.22 4.02 -18.10
CA ASP A 7 -19.29 3.19 -16.89
C ASP A 7 -18.27 3.68 -15.84
N THR A 8 -18.45 3.23 -14.61
CA THR A 8 -17.55 3.53 -13.50
C THR A 8 -16.51 2.42 -13.34
N ARG A 9 -15.45 2.67 -12.58
CA ARG A 9 -14.54 1.61 -12.15
C ARG A 9 -15.24 0.70 -11.15
N ARG A 10 -15.21 -0.59 -11.43
CA ARG A 10 -15.82 -1.65 -10.62
C ARG A 10 -14.74 -2.43 -9.90
N VAL A 11 -15.11 -3.02 -8.78
CA VAL A 11 -14.22 -3.80 -7.91
C VAL A 11 -14.67 -5.26 -7.93
N PHE A 12 -13.73 -6.16 -8.17
CA PHE A 12 -14.00 -7.59 -8.27
C PHE A 12 -13.06 -8.38 -7.36
N VAL A 13 -13.54 -9.49 -6.85
CA VAL A 13 -12.77 -10.51 -6.13
C VAL A 13 -12.71 -11.78 -6.95
N LEU A 14 -11.52 -12.37 -7.03
CA LEU A 14 -11.29 -13.72 -7.54
C LEU A 14 -10.59 -14.52 -6.44
N ARG A 15 -10.89 -15.81 -6.36
CA ARG A 15 -10.30 -16.72 -5.38
C ARG A 15 -9.62 -17.89 -6.08
N SER A 16 -8.51 -18.33 -5.53
CA SER A 16 -7.81 -19.55 -5.90
C SER A 16 -7.57 -20.39 -4.66
N GLU A 17 -7.87 -21.68 -4.73
CA GLU A 17 -7.65 -22.66 -3.66
C GLU A 17 -6.49 -23.61 -3.97
N ASP A 18 -5.82 -23.42 -5.13
CA ASP A 18 -4.79 -24.31 -5.65
C ASP A 18 -3.49 -23.57 -5.99
N HIS A 19 -3.15 -22.54 -5.19
CA HIS A 19 -1.95 -21.71 -5.38
C HIS A 19 -1.91 -20.93 -6.71
N GLY A 20 -3.05 -20.44 -7.18
CA GLY A 20 -3.15 -19.59 -8.36
C GLY A 20 -3.17 -20.36 -9.69
N ARG A 21 -3.36 -21.69 -9.69
CA ARG A 21 -3.46 -22.49 -10.91
C ARG A 21 -4.82 -22.36 -11.57
N THR A 22 -5.88 -22.33 -10.76
CA THR A 22 -7.24 -22.05 -11.20
C THR A 22 -7.85 -20.93 -10.36
N TRP A 23 -8.82 -20.22 -10.91
CA TRP A 23 -9.46 -19.08 -10.28
C TRP A 23 -10.98 -19.16 -10.37
N SER A 24 -11.66 -18.67 -9.37
CA SER A 24 -13.12 -18.50 -9.39
C SER A 24 -13.53 -17.54 -10.51
N ARG A 25 -14.83 -17.51 -10.80
CA ARG A 25 -15.40 -16.39 -11.56
C ARG A 25 -15.23 -15.10 -10.78
N PRO A 26 -15.03 -13.95 -11.48
CA PRO A 26 -15.02 -12.64 -10.82
C PRO A 26 -16.35 -12.37 -10.11
N GLU A 27 -16.28 -11.99 -8.85
CA GLU A 27 -17.41 -11.56 -8.03
C GLU A 27 -17.34 -10.07 -7.84
N GLU A 28 -18.37 -9.33 -8.26
CA GLU A 28 -18.40 -7.89 -8.11
C GLU A 28 -18.78 -7.49 -6.70
N ILE A 29 -17.95 -6.66 -6.07
CA ILE A 29 -18.14 -6.14 -4.70
C ILE A 29 -18.28 -4.61 -4.66
N THR A 30 -18.43 -3.96 -5.80
CA THR A 30 -18.41 -2.48 -5.94
C THR A 30 -19.37 -1.79 -4.97
N SER A 31 -20.60 -2.28 -4.84
CA SER A 31 -21.63 -1.66 -3.99
C SER A 31 -21.31 -1.67 -2.49
N GLY A 32 -20.49 -2.63 -2.04
CA GLY A 32 -20.06 -2.73 -0.63
C GLY A 32 -18.83 -1.89 -0.28
N VAL A 33 -18.06 -1.47 -1.28
CA VAL A 33 -16.72 -0.91 -1.05
C VAL A 33 -16.44 0.42 -1.72
N LYS A 34 -17.33 0.88 -2.61
CA LYS A 34 -17.19 2.12 -3.34
C LYS A 34 -18.41 3.00 -3.15
N ASP A 35 -18.19 4.21 -2.64
CA ASP A 35 -19.24 5.23 -2.59
C ASP A 35 -19.63 5.68 -4.02
N PRO A 36 -20.93 5.87 -4.32
CA PRO A 36 -21.40 6.34 -5.63
C PRO A 36 -20.77 7.67 -6.09
N ASP A 37 -20.36 8.51 -5.15
CA ASP A 37 -19.74 9.81 -5.46
C ASP A 37 -18.25 9.70 -5.82
N TRP A 38 -17.64 8.55 -5.66
CA TRP A 38 -16.24 8.34 -6.05
C TRP A 38 -16.10 8.13 -7.55
N THR A 39 -15.31 8.98 -8.21
CA THR A 39 -15.18 9.00 -9.68
C THR A 39 -14.09 8.06 -10.20
N TRP A 40 -13.06 7.81 -9.40
CA TRP A 40 -11.98 6.86 -9.63
C TRP A 40 -11.96 5.86 -8.50
N TYR A 41 -11.48 4.65 -8.78
CA TYR A 41 -11.23 3.64 -7.75
C TYR A 41 -10.13 2.69 -8.19
N ALA A 42 -9.21 2.35 -7.30
CA ALA A 42 -8.21 1.30 -7.50
C ALA A 42 -7.80 0.69 -6.16
N THR A 43 -7.53 -0.61 -6.17
CA THR A 43 -6.92 -1.31 -5.03
C THR A 43 -5.41 -1.24 -5.10
N GLY A 44 -4.74 -1.24 -3.99
CA GLY A 44 -3.30 -1.33 -3.83
C GLY A 44 -2.49 -0.19 -4.45
N PRO A 45 -1.51 -0.56 -5.30
CA PRO A 45 -1.26 -1.87 -5.96
C PRO A 45 -0.36 -2.87 -5.21
N CYS A 46 -0.18 -2.72 -3.91
CA CYS A 46 0.56 -3.68 -3.09
C CYS A 46 -0.32 -4.81 -2.55
N HIS A 47 0.32 -5.77 -1.88
CA HIS A 47 -0.36 -6.89 -1.25
C HIS A 47 -1.30 -6.46 -0.12
N ALA A 48 -2.31 -7.28 0.13
CA ALA A 48 -3.19 -7.22 1.28
C ALA A 48 -2.57 -7.94 2.49
N ILE A 49 -3.10 -7.70 3.68
CA ILE A 49 -2.69 -8.39 4.90
C ILE A 49 -3.86 -9.07 5.59
N VAL A 50 -3.56 -10.11 6.38
CA VAL A 50 -4.48 -10.69 7.34
C VAL A 50 -4.01 -10.32 8.74
N LYS A 51 -4.84 -9.62 9.51
CA LYS A 51 -4.51 -9.21 10.88
C LYS A 51 -4.25 -10.42 11.78
N ARG A 52 -3.20 -10.33 12.58
CA ARG A 52 -2.75 -11.38 13.50
C ARG A 52 -3.08 -11.08 14.96
N ARG A 53 -3.44 -9.82 15.27
CA ARG A 53 -3.74 -9.34 16.61
C ARG A 53 -5.13 -8.71 16.70
N ALA A 54 -5.65 -8.64 17.93
CA ALA A 54 -6.81 -7.82 18.26
C ALA A 54 -6.52 -6.31 18.06
N PRO A 55 -7.55 -5.48 17.83
CA PRO A 55 -8.90 -5.91 17.51
C PRO A 55 -8.98 -6.53 16.11
N HIS A 56 -10.06 -7.26 15.82
CA HIS A 56 -10.34 -7.86 14.51
C HIS A 56 -9.23 -8.81 13.99
N LYS A 57 -8.71 -9.70 14.86
CA LYS A 57 -7.82 -10.78 14.41
C LYS A 57 -8.52 -11.64 13.35
N GLY A 58 -7.84 -11.91 12.24
CA GLY A 58 -8.39 -12.64 11.08
C GLY A 58 -8.93 -11.74 9.98
N ARG A 59 -9.16 -10.44 10.25
CA ARG A 59 -9.60 -9.47 9.25
C ARG A 59 -8.63 -9.40 8.09
N ILE A 60 -9.12 -9.56 6.87
CA ILE A 60 -8.38 -9.25 5.65
C ILE A 60 -8.47 -7.74 5.43
N VAL A 61 -7.33 -7.10 5.19
CA VAL A 61 -7.26 -5.66 4.95
C VAL A 61 -6.55 -5.40 3.63
N VAL A 62 -7.22 -4.66 2.74
CA VAL A 62 -6.72 -4.30 1.42
C VAL A 62 -6.61 -2.79 1.32
N PRO A 63 -5.44 -2.23 1.00
CA PRO A 63 -5.32 -0.80 0.73
C PRO A 63 -5.99 -0.45 -0.61
N ALA A 64 -6.58 0.73 -0.70
CA ALA A 64 -7.21 1.23 -1.90
C ALA A 64 -7.15 2.75 -1.97
N ASN A 65 -7.53 3.30 -3.12
CA ASN A 65 -7.62 4.74 -3.31
C ASN A 65 -8.79 5.11 -4.22
N HIS A 66 -9.28 6.32 -4.05
CA HIS A 66 -10.33 6.87 -4.89
C HIS A 66 -10.10 8.35 -5.18
N LYS A 67 -10.87 8.84 -6.12
CA LYS A 67 -11.03 10.27 -6.34
C LYS A 67 -12.49 10.64 -6.23
N ARG A 68 -12.77 11.84 -5.76
CA ARG A 68 -14.11 12.41 -5.78
C ARG A 68 -14.09 13.85 -6.24
N LEU A 69 -15.20 14.30 -6.76
CA LEU A 69 -15.42 15.69 -7.14
C LEU A 69 -15.86 16.46 -5.89
N GLU A 70 -15.05 17.41 -5.48
CA GLU A 70 -15.35 18.30 -4.36
C GLU A 70 -16.12 19.54 -4.80
N ASN A 71 -16.64 20.27 -3.83
CA ASN A 71 -17.29 21.56 -4.06
C ASN A 71 -16.32 22.51 -4.80
N GLY A 72 -16.82 23.15 -5.88
CA GLY A 72 -15.99 23.99 -6.73
C GLY A 72 -15.36 23.29 -7.96
N GLY A 73 -15.71 22.02 -8.20
CA GLY A 73 -15.32 21.30 -9.42
C GLY A 73 -13.91 20.71 -9.42
N HIS A 74 -13.20 20.75 -8.28
CA HIS A 74 -11.88 20.14 -8.14
C HIS A 74 -11.99 18.66 -7.87
N VAL A 75 -11.10 17.86 -8.48
CA VAL A 75 -11.02 16.42 -8.25
C VAL A 75 -9.91 16.13 -7.26
N GLU A 76 -10.28 15.60 -6.10
CA GLU A 76 -9.37 15.30 -5.00
C GLU A 76 -9.12 13.80 -4.87
N SER A 77 -7.94 13.45 -4.36
CA SER A 77 -7.48 12.08 -4.18
C SER A 77 -7.43 11.70 -2.70
N TYR A 78 -7.84 10.46 -2.41
CA TYR A 78 -7.85 9.89 -1.06
C TYR A 78 -7.42 8.43 -1.11
N SER A 79 -6.84 7.95 -0.02
CA SER A 79 -6.65 6.52 0.23
C SER A 79 -7.69 6.03 1.23
N GLN A 80 -8.00 4.75 1.20
CA GLN A 80 -8.85 4.07 2.18
C GLN A 80 -8.41 2.62 2.32
N LEU A 81 -9.07 1.91 3.22
CA LEU A 81 -8.96 0.46 3.34
C LEU A 81 -10.26 -0.19 2.91
N LEU A 82 -10.16 -1.40 2.36
CA LEU A 82 -11.23 -2.37 2.32
C LEU A 82 -10.95 -3.42 3.37
N TYR A 83 -11.97 -4.00 3.94
CA TYR A 83 -11.78 -5.13 4.83
C TYR A 83 -12.89 -6.17 4.72
N SER A 84 -12.54 -7.38 5.13
CA SER A 84 -13.45 -8.51 5.29
C SER A 84 -13.17 -9.18 6.63
N ASP A 85 -14.24 -9.51 7.38
CA ASP A 85 -14.19 -10.23 8.65
C ASP A 85 -14.63 -11.70 8.52
N ASP A 86 -14.96 -12.17 7.32
CA ASP A 86 -15.53 -13.46 7.00
C ASP A 86 -14.79 -14.17 5.86
N GLU A 87 -13.45 -14.09 5.88
CA GLU A 87 -12.54 -14.76 4.92
C GLU A 87 -12.76 -14.31 3.47
N GLY A 88 -13.22 -13.08 3.27
CA GLY A 88 -13.43 -12.48 1.96
C GLY A 88 -14.81 -12.78 1.33
N LEU A 89 -15.77 -13.30 2.11
CA LEU A 89 -17.14 -13.51 1.62
C LEU A 89 -17.88 -12.19 1.44
N THR A 90 -17.74 -11.28 2.43
CA THR A 90 -18.28 -9.92 2.32
C THR A 90 -17.18 -8.88 2.52
N TRP A 91 -17.37 -7.72 1.92
CA TRP A 91 -16.38 -6.63 1.92
C TRP A 91 -17.02 -5.30 2.29
N GLN A 92 -16.30 -4.51 3.06
CA GLN A 92 -16.72 -3.20 3.52
C GLN A 92 -15.61 -2.18 3.27
N SER A 93 -16.01 -0.93 3.05
CA SER A 93 -15.10 0.21 3.01
C SER A 93 -14.74 0.64 4.43
N GLY A 94 -13.46 0.85 4.67
CA GLY A 94 -12.93 1.41 5.90
C GLY A 94 -12.82 2.93 5.86
N ALA A 95 -12.03 3.47 6.79
CA ALA A 95 -11.83 4.92 6.92
C ALA A 95 -11.11 5.51 5.69
N VAL A 96 -11.58 6.68 5.26
CA VAL A 96 -10.95 7.50 4.23
C VAL A 96 -9.83 8.34 4.87
N SER A 97 -8.67 8.40 4.22
CA SER A 97 -7.50 9.17 4.69
C SER A 97 -7.68 10.67 4.53
N GLN A 98 -6.66 11.42 4.98
CA GLN A 98 -6.50 12.82 4.61
C GLN A 98 -6.42 12.99 3.08
N ARG A 99 -6.72 14.18 2.62
CA ARG A 99 -6.59 14.62 1.23
C ARG A 99 -5.15 14.43 0.74
N GLY A 100 -4.98 14.13 -0.56
CA GLY A 100 -3.69 13.88 -1.19
C GLY A 100 -3.26 12.42 -1.18
N GLY A 101 -3.93 11.54 -0.42
CA GLY A 101 -3.68 10.11 -0.45
C GLY A 101 -4.01 9.48 -1.81
N ASN A 102 -3.21 8.50 -2.24
CA ASN A 102 -3.37 7.78 -3.50
C ASN A 102 -2.98 6.30 -3.31
N GLU A 103 -2.24 5.71 -4.24
CA GLU A 103 -1.74 4.34 -4.12
C GLU A 103 -1.10 4.10 -2.75
N SER A 104 -1.50 3.04 -2.09
CA SER A 104 -1.17 2.84 -0.69
C SER A 104 -0.83 1.38 -0.36
N THR A 105 -0.18 1.21 0.76
CA THR A 105 0.26 -0.07 1.30
C THR A 105 0.02 -0.10 2.81
N VAL A 106 -0.30 -1.25 3.36
CA VAL A 106 -0.70 -1.39 4.76
C VAL A 106 0.13 -2.46 5.47
N ALA A 107 0.46 -2.22 6.74
CA ALA A 107 1.05 -3.21 7.62
C ALA A 107 0.39 -3.20 9.00
N GLU A 108 0.29 -4.37 9.63
CA GLU A 108 -0.08 -4.49 11.03
C GLU A 108 1.14 -4.21 11.90
N LEU A 109 1.00 -3.36 12.91
CA LEU A 109 2.04 -2.99 13.87
C LEU A 109 2.09 -3.98 15.07
N ALA A 110 3.14 -3.87 15.86
CA ALA A 110 3.36 -4.76 17.00
C ALA A 110 2.24 -4.72 18.06
N ASP A 111 1.50 -3.63 18.16
CA ASP A 111 0.37 -3.44 19.07
C ASP A 111 -0.99 -3.84 18.46
N GLY A 112 -1.02 -4.28 17.20
CA GLY A 112 -2.23 -4.64 16.48
C GLY A 112 -2.90 -3.49 15.73
N SER A 113 -2.39 -2.26 15.83
CA SER A 113 -2.83 -1.16 14.99
C SER A 113 -2.38 -1.35 13.54
N LEU A 114 -2.97 -0.61 12.62
CA LEU A 114 -2.63 -0.60 11.20
C LEU A 114 -1.90 0.68 10.85
N LEU A 115 -0.81 0.57 10.12
CA LEU A 115 -0.13 1.68 9.46
C LEU A 115 -0.43 1.63 7.96
N LEU A 116 -1.13 2.63 7.44
CA LEU A 116 -1.29 2.89 6.02
C LEU A 116 -0.22 3.88 5.59
N ASN A 117 0.58 3.54 4.59
CA ASN A 117 1.54 4.43 3.94
C ASN A 117 1.04 4.73 2.54
N MET A 118 1.02 6.00 2.13
CA MET A 118 0.35 6.46 0.93
C MET A 118 1.28 7.27 0.05
N ARG A 119 1.16 7.06 -1.26
CA ARG A 119 1.69 7.98 -2.26
C ARG A 119 1.00 9.33 -2.11
N HIS A 120 1.77 10.40 -2.09
CA HIS A 120 1.28 11.77 -1.98
C HIS A 120 0.98 12.33 -3.37
N TYR A 121 -0.29 12.45 -3.73
CA TYR A 121 -0.70 12.87 -5.06
C TYR A 121 -0.80 14.39 -5.21
N GLU A 122 -1.09 15.10 -4.16
CA GLU A 122 -1.01 16.55 -4.13
C GLU A 122 0.45 17.02 -4.07
N ARG A 123 0.66 18.29 -4.32
CA ARG A 123 1.98 18.87 -4.19
C ARG A 123 2.29 19.05 -2.71
N GLY A 124 3.19 18.25 -2.23
CA GLY A 124 3.86 18.45 -0.97
C GLY A 124 5.36 18.45 -1.17
N ASP A 125 6.07 18.23 -0.11
CA ASP A 125 7.54 18.24 -0.05
C ASP A 125 8.18 16.95 -0.59
N SER A 126 7.46 16.19 -1.44
CA SER A 126 7.90 14.88 -1.95
C SER A 126 8.09 13.85 -0.82
N LEU A 127 7.21 13.88 0.18
CA LEU A 127 7.19 12.98 1.32
C LEU A 127 5.98 12.04 1.26
N ARG A 128 6.13 10.85 1.86
CA ARG A 128 5.05 9.88 1.98
C ARG A 128 4.05 10.31 3.03
N LEU A 129 2.75 10.23 2.71
CA LEU A 129 1.69 10.33 3.72
C LEU A 129 1.54 9.04 4.51
N TYR A 130 1.06 9.16 5.75
CA TYR A 130 0.69 8.00 6.57
C TYR A 130 -0.58 8.25 7.38
N ALA A 131 -1.23 7.14 7.74
CA ALA A 131 -2.31 7.13 8.71
C ALA A 131 -2.22 5.89 9.61
N VAL A 132 -2.60 6.02 10.87
CA VAL A 132 -2.62 4.92 11.85
C VAL A 132 -4.03 4.69 12.36
N SER A 133 -4.49 3.45 12.30
CA SER A 133 -5.77 3.01 12.84
C SER A 133 -5.57 2.04 14.00
N ARG A 134 -6.31 2.23 15.11
CA ARG A 134 -6.29 1.34 16.28
C ARG A 134 -7.50 0.41 16.34
N ASP A 135 -8.46 0.60 15.47
CA ASP A 135 -9.74 -0.14 15.41
C ASP A 135 -9.89 -1.03 14.17
N GLY A 136 -8.74 -1.42 13.59
CA GLY A 136 -8.70 -2.30 12.43
C GLY A 136 -9.12 -1.66 11.11
N GLY A 137 -8.96 -0.34 10.97
CA GLY A 137 -9.15 0.39 9.72
C GLY A 137 -10.51 1.08 9.59
N THR A 138 -11.31 1.15 10.67
CA THR A 138 -12.63 1.81 10.64
C THR A 138 -12.54 3.31 10.93
N SER A 139 -11.47 3.74 11.61
CA SER A 139 -11.15 5.17 11.78
C SER A 139 -9.64 5.40 11.78
N TRP A 140 -9.22 6.67 11.58
CA TRP A 140 -7.83 7.10 11.68
C TRP A 140 -7.60 7.88 12.96
N ASN A 141 -6.66 7.40 13.79
CA ASN A 141 -6.29 8.05 15.05
C ASN A 141 -5.18 9.08 14.86
N ILE A 142 -4.31 8.86 13.88
CA ILE A 142 -3.17 9.72 13.55
C ILE A 142 -3.06 9.78 12.04
N GLN A 143 -2.75 10.96 11.51
CA GLN A 143 -2.43 11.16 10.10
C GLN A 143 -1.32 12.21 9.98
N GLY A 144 -0.45 12.07 8.98
CA GLY A 144 0.67 12.97 8.78
C GLY A 144 1.56 12.60 7.59
N GLU A 145 2.77 13.14 7.59
CA GLU A 145 3.82 12.91 6.61
C GLU A 145 5.07 12.32 7.28
N HIS A 146 5.73 11.39 6.58
CA HIS A 146 7.03 10.87 7.02
C HIS A 146 8.17 11.78 6.57
N SER A 147 8.91 12.34 7.49
CA SER A 147 10.03 13.25 7.19
C SER A 147 11.20 12.56 6.48
N GLU A 148 11.38 11.24 6.65
CA GLU A 148 12.50 10.48 6.11
C GLU A 148 12.16 9.68 4.84
N LEU A 149 10.88 9.55 4.49
CA LEU A 149 10.45 8.79 3.32
C LEU A 149 10.14 9.72 2.15
N VAL A 150 11.17 10.02 1.37
CA VAL A 150 11.01 10.81 0.14
C VAL A 150 10.43 9.98 -1.00
N GLU A 151 9.69 10.63 -1.89
CA GLU A 151 9.08 9.97 -3.05
C GLU A 151 8.95 10.89 -4.28
N PRO A 152 9.10 10.35 -5.51
CA PRO A 152 8.87 11.07 -6.75
C PRO A 152 7.43 10.85 -7.28
N ARG A 153 6.42 10.91 -6.43
CA ARG A 153 5.04 10.49 -6.76
C ARG A 153 4.97 9.10 -7.35
N CYS A 154 5.48 8.14 -6.60
CA CYS A 154 5.50 6.73 -6.99
C CYS A 154 4.89 5.88 -5.89
N GLN A 155 4.36 4.72 -6.28
CA GLN A 155 3.96 3.69 -5.34
C GLN A 155 5.17 3.25 -4.49
N GLY A 156 4.91 2.69 -3.32
CA GLY A 156 5.90 2.01 -2.47
C GLY A 156 5.25 0.86 -1.73
N SER A 157 6.03 -0.08 -1.25
CA SER A 157 5.55 -1.26 -0.52
C SER A 157 6.07 -1.30 0.92
N LEU A 158 5.21 -1.75 1.83
CA LEU A 158 5.43 -1.80 3.27
C LEU A 158 5.31 -3.24 3.76
N LEU A 159 6.28 -3.72 4.52
CA LEU A 159 6.30 -5.08 5.04
C LEU A 159 6.64 -5.09 6.54
N ASN A 160 5.80 -5.71 7.38
CA ASN A 160 6.19 -6.01 8.75
C ASN A 160 7.02 -7.29 8.82
N LEU A 161 8.17 -7.22 9.49
CA LEU A 161 9.02 -8.38 9.75
C LEU A 161 8.47 -9.16 10.96
N THR A 162 7.50 -10.03 10.72
CA THR A 162 6.86 -10.84 11.77
C THR A 162 7.83 -11.81 12.42
N HIS A 163 7.60 -12.15 13.69
CA HIS A 163 8.33 -13.22 14.39
C HIS A 163 7.33 -14.19 15.02
N GLY A 164 7.49 -15.49 14.75
CA GLY A 164 6.52 -16.50 15.20
C GLY A 164 5.08 -16.20 14.72
N GLY A 165 4.92 -15.67 13.50
CA GLY A 165 3.62 -15.28 12.94
C GLY A 165 3.00 -14.04 13.56
N ARG A 166 3.72 -13.31 14.43
CA ARG A 166 3.24 -12.07 15.07
C ARG A 166 3.95 -10.85 14.54
N PRO A 167 3.24 -9.72 14.32
CA PRO A 167 3.85 -8.47 13.95
C PRO A 167 4.89 -8.01 14.99
N THR A 168 5.98 -7.45 14.51
CA THR A 168 7.04 -6.86 15.33
C THR A 168 7.08 -5.35 15.16
N ARG A 169 7.97 -4.68 15.92
CA ARG A 169 8.22 -3.24 15.75
C ARG A 169 9.08 -2.92 14.52
N ARG A 170 9.59 -3.95 13.84
CA ARG A 170 10.49 -3.82 12.68
C ARG A 170 9.70 -3.88 11.38
N LEU A 171 9.81 -2.82 10.60
CA LEU A 171 9.15 -2.65 9.30
C LEU A 171 10.20 -2.37 8.23
N LEU A 172 9.91 -2.78 7.00
CA LEU A 172 10.62 -2.37 5.81
C LEU A 172 9.69 -1.60 4.89
N PHE A 173 10.23 -0.59 4.24
CA PHE A 173 9.55 0.17 3.20
C PHE A 173 10.44 0.24 1.96
N CYS A 174 9.88 0.03 0.77
CA CYS A 174 10.60 0.05 -0.50
C CYS A 174 9.91 1.01 -1.47
N ASN A 175 10.67 1.97 -1.98
CA ASN A 175 10.24 2.89 -3.03
C ASN A 175 11.44 3.51 -3.75
N PRO A 176 11.25 4.19 -4.91
CA PRO A 176 12.26 5.09 -5.46
C PRO A 176 12.58 6.20 -4.45
N HIS A 177 13.78 6.19 -3.90
CA HIS A 177 14.21 7.11 -2.85
C HIS A 177 14.89 8.36 -3.44
N ASP A 178 14.14 9.09 -4.22
CA ASP A 178 14.56 10.36 -4.88
C ASP A 178 13.34 11.29 -4.90
N PRO A 179 13.45 12.55 -4.53
CA PRO A 179 12.29 13.44 -4.42
C PRO A 179 11.68 13.86 -5.76
N ARG A 180 12.37 13.59 -6.89
CA ARG A 180 11.94 14.11 -8.20
C ARG A 180 11.84 13.07 -9.30
N ARG A 181 12.62 11.99 -9.23
CA ARG A 181 12.76 11.00 -10.32
C ARG A 181 12.53 9.60 -9.82
N ARG A 182 11.92 8.76 -10.63
CA ARG A 182 11.74 7.32 -10.36
C ARG A 182 13.04 6.58 -10.58
N ARG A 183 13.90 6.61 -9.55
CA ARG A 183 15.22 5.96 -9.48
C ARG A 183 15.64 5.74 -8.03
N ASN A 184 16.77 5.08 -7.82
CA ASN A 184 17.31 4.76 -6.50
C ASN A 184 16.31 3.95 -5.67
N LEU A 185 15.75 2.87 -6.26
CA LEU A 185 14.87 1.98 -5.48
C LEU A 185 15.60 1.52 -4.24
N SER A 186 15.10 1.89 -3.08
CA SER A 186 15.78 1.66 -1.80
C SER A 186 14.86 1.00 -0.79
N LEU A 187 15.47 0.20 0.08
CA LEU A 187 14.85 -0.27 1.31
C LEU A 187 15.17 0.72 2.44
N CYS A 188 14.13 1.18 3.10
CA CYS A 188 14.20 1.86 4.38
C CYS A 188 13.70 0.94 5.49
N GLU A 189 14.24 1.07 6.69
CA GLU A 189 13.90 0.29 7.87
C GLU A 189 13.39 1.19 8.99
N SER A 190 12.31 0.77 9.64
CA SER A 190 11.88 1.28 10.94
C SER A 190 12.03 0.18 11.99
N ARG A 191 12.41 0.57 13.22
CA ARG A 191 12.49 -0.33 14.39
C ARG A 191 11.57 0.09 15.54
N ASP A 192 10.69 1.06 15.29
CA ASP A 192 9.82 1.70 16.28
C ASP A 192 8.34 1.80 15.85
N ASN A 193 7.85 0.79 15.11
CA ASN A 193 6.49 0.76 14.56
C ASN A 193 6.21 1.83 13.49
N GLY A 194 7.19 2.16 12.67
CA GLY A 194 7.03 3.10 11.56
C GLY A 194 7.06 4.57 11.97
N ARG A 195 7.53 4.91 13.18
CA ARG A 195 7.64 6.30 13.64
C ARG A 195 8.82 7.02 13.03
N THR A 196 9.97 6.33 12.96
CA THR A 196 11.19 6.83 12.32
C THR A 196 11.71 5.82 11.30
N TRP A 197 12.38 6.30 10.26
CA TRP A 197 12.89 5.49 9.16
C TRP A 197 14.34 5.81 8.88
N ARG A 198 15.11 4.81 8.50
CA ARG A 198 16.49 4.96 8.04
C ARG A 198 16.71 4.21 6.74
N HIS A 199 17.49 4.77 5.86
CA HIS A 199 17.96 4.07 4.66
C HIS A 199 18.74 2.82 5.06
N LEU A 200 18.36 1.67 4.52
CA LEU A 200 19.02 0.39 4.78
C LEU A 200 19.98 0.01 3.64
N THR A 201 19.46 0.01 2.41
CA THR A 201 20.24 -0.30 1.21
C THR A 201 19.53 0.17 -0.06
N THR A 202 20.28 0.48 -1.11
CA THR A 202 19.74 0.70 -2.45
C THR A 202 19.72 -0.63 -3.20
N VAL A 203 18.52 -1.01 -3.67
CA VAL A 203 18.26 -2.24 -4.43
C VAL A 203 18.59 -2.03 -5.91
N CYS A 204 18.20 -0.89 -6.47
CA CYS A 204 18.45 -0.52 -7.85
C CYS A 204 18.79 0.97 -7.93
N PRO A 205 20.05 1.34 -8.26
CA PRO A 205 20.45 2.76 -8.31
C PRO A 205 19.92 3.48 -9.56
N GLY A 206 19.59 2.73 -10.62
CA GLY A 206 19.08 3.25 -11.89
C GLY A 206 17.57 3.56 -11.87
N PRO A 207 17.00 3.82 -13.07
CA PRO A 207 15.57 3.98 -13.24
C PRO A 207 14.79 2.80 -12.67
N SER A 208 13.81 3.10 -11.82
CA SER A 208 13.01 2.11 -11.10
C SER A 208 11.71 2.72 -10.61
N ALA A 209 10.64 1.94 -10.53
CA ALA A 209 9.33 2.46 -10.19
C ALA A 209 8.61 1.64 -9.12
N TYR A 210 7.58 0.92 -9.48
CA TYR A 210 6.75 0.16 -8.53
C TYR A 210 7.51 -1.03 -7.97
N SER A 211 7.18 -1.38 -6.74
CA SER A 211 7.78 -2.53 -6.07
C SER A 211 6.80 -3.21 -5.14
N ASP A 212 7.03 -4.51 -4.89
CA ASP A 212 6.39 -5.21 -3.80
C ASP A 212 7.40 -6.06 -3.02
N LEU A 213 7.14 -6.20 -1.72
CA LEU A 213 8.00 -6.88 -0.77
C LEU A 213 7.39 -8.19 -0.33
N VAL A 214 8.21 -9.23 -0.24
CA VAL A 214 7.81 -10.52 0.34
C VAL A 214 8.87 -11.02 1.31
N ARG A 215 8.44 -11.50 2.46
CA ARG A 215 9.34 -12.18 3.37
C ARG A 215 9.61 -13.62 2.90
N LEU A 216 10.85 -13.96 2.67
CA LEU A 216 11.26 -15.31 2.26
C LEU A 216 11.58 -16.19 3.48
N ASP A 217 12.32 -15.64 4.44
CA ASP A 217 12.64 -16.32 5.71
C ASP A 217 12.97 -15.30 6.82
N ARG A 218 13.63 -15.76 7.88
CA ARG A 218 13.98 -14.91 9.03
C ARG A 218 14.85 -13.70 8.63
N ASN A 219 15.77 -13.89 7.68
CA ASN A 219 16.81 -12.93 7.36
C ASN A 219 16.76 -12.46 5.90
N ARG A 220 15.86 -12.97 5.06
CA ARG A 220 15.81 -12.62 3.63
C ARG A 220 14.43 -12.08 3.25
N VAL A 221 14.48 -11.04 2.43
CA VAL A 221 13.31 -10.39 1.84
C VAL A 221 13.48 -10.38 0.33
N GLY A 222 12.45 -10.77 -0.40
CA GLY A 222 12.34 -10.62 -1.84
C GLY A 222 11.78 -9.24 -2.16
N VAL A 223 12.33 -8.62 -3.19
CA VAL A 223 11.86 -7.37 -3.77
C VAL A 223 11.55 -7.63 -5.23
N LEU A 224 10.29 -7.55 -5.61
CA LEU A 224 9.83 -7.53 -6.99
C LEU A 224 9.68 -6.07 -7.41
N TYR A 225 10.22 -5.66 -8.56
CA TYR A 225 10.18 -4.25 -8.94
C TYR A 225 10.29 -4.01 -10.45
N GLU A 226 9.70 -2.91 -10.87
CA GLU A 226 9.87 -2.35 -12.21
C GLU A 226 11.19 -1.61 -12.32
N ASN A 227 11.92 -1.85 -13.40
CA ASN A 227 13.15 -1.12 -13.70
C ASN A 227 13.43 -1.06 -15.20
N GLY A 228 14.35 -0.17 -15.57
CA GLY A 228 14.73 0.02 -16.96
C GLY A 228 16.04 0.77 -17.11
N ASP A 229 16.09 1.57 -18.15
CA ASP A 229 17.20 2.45 -18.47
C ASP A 229 16.70 3.90 -18.70
N ALA A 230 17.55 4.77 -19.27
CA ALA A 230 17.21 6.17 -19.49
C ALA A 230 16.08 6.34 -20.52
N ASP A 231 15.94 5.43 -21.45
CA ASP A 231 14.99 5.50 -22.56
C ASP A 231 13.64 4.87 -22.22
N ASP A 232 13.65 3.83 -21.36
CA ASP A 232 12.43 3.11 -20.94
C ASP A 232 12.55 2.63 -19.48
N LEU A 233 11.90 3.38 -18.58
CA LEU A 233 11.83 3.09 -17.15
C LEU A 233 11.18 1.72 -16.84
N TYR A 234 10.25 1.26 -17.66
CA TYR A 234 9.42 0.07 -17.42
C TYR A 234 9.83 -1.17 -18.22
N ARG A 235 11.05 -1.19 -18.74
CA ARG A 235 11.54 -2.22 -19.66
C ARG A 235 11.56 -3.62 -19.05
N ARG A 236 11.68 -3.74 -17.73
CA ARG A 236 11.83 -5.01 -17.03
C ARG A 236 11.06 -5.05 -15.72
N ILE A 237 10.66 -6.25 -15.34
CA ILE A 237 10.29 -6.62 -13.98
C ILE A 237 11.42 -7.50 -13.44
N SER A 238 12.01 -7.09 -12.34
CA SER A 238 13.16 -7.77 -11.71
C SER A 238 12.80 -8.26 -10.31
N PHE A 239 13.46 -9.35 -9.90
CA PHE A 239 13.36 -9.87 -8.55
C PHE A 239 14.75 -9.96 -7.93
N THR A 240 14.90 -9.41 -6.73
CA THR A 240 16.15 -9.41 -5.98
C THR A 240 15.91 -9.89 -4.56
N VAL A 241 16.86 -10.65 -4.01
CA VAL A 241 16.83 -11.08 -2.62
C VAL A 241 17.82 -10.24 -1.81
N VAL A 242 17.31 -9.61 -0.75
CA VAL A 242 18.10 -8.81 0.18
C VAL A 242 18.23 -9.57 1.49
N THR A 243 19.49 -9.76 1.96
CA THR A 243 19.80 -10.34 3.27
C THR A 243 19.82 -9.24 4.32
N LEU A 244 18.97 -9.38 5.32
CA LEU A 244 18.86 -8.46 6.44
C LEU A 244 19.86 -8.83 7.52
N ARG A 245 20.56 -7.84 8.06
CA ARG A 245 21.37 -8.02 9.27
C ARG A 245 20.48 -8.02 10.51
N PRO A 246 20.82 -8.77 11.55
CA PRO A 246 20.08 -8.80 12.82
C PRO A 246 19.88 -7.45 13.47
#